data_6397bbbe7026c7c2b7d116593173c450
#
_entry.id   6397bbbe7026c7c2b7d116593173c450
#
_cell.length_a   1.000
_cell.length_b   1.000
_cell.length_c   1.000
_cell.angle_alpha   90.00
_cell.angle_beta   90.00
_cell.angle_gamma   90.00
#
_symmetry.space_group_name_H-M   'P 1'
#
loop_
_entity.id
_entity.type
_entity.pdbx_description
1 polymer ?
#
loop_
_entity_poly.entity_id
_entity_poly.type
_entity_poly.pdbx_seq_one_letter_code
_entity_poly.pdbx_strand_id
1 'polypeptide(L)'
;AKTDKELLAKYSKIYFLSEHYIPKNVTQVSSAYVYPENKNVEIATKVAPYLSSLMEQAADDDIDLRITSGYRSFSAQASLKTSYKVTYGSGANSFSADQGYSEHQLGTTIDFTTEATNGSLPGFDRTPAYTWLLNHAHEHGFVLSYPKGNAYYQYEPWHWRFVGINLATRLYQDEEYFYNLDQREIDEYL
;
A
#
# COMPACT_ATOMS: atom_id res chain seq x y z
N ALA A 1 -9.70 3.65 19.13
CA ALA A 1 -8.57 2.77 19.51
C ALA A 1 -7.31 3.28 18.84
N LYS A 2 -6.18 3.28 19.57
CA LYS A 2 -4.89 3.69 19.00
C LYS A 2 -4.39 2.63 18.01
N THR A 3 -3.82 3.07 16.91
CA THR A 3 -3.19 2.16 15.95
C THR A 3 -1.86 1.67 16.50
N ASP A 4 -1.51 0.42 16.18
CA ASP A 4 -0.24 -0.18 16.60
C ASP A 4 0.94 0.65 16.03
N LYS A 5 1.92 0.96 16.87
CA LYS A 5 3.10 1.76 16.52
C LYS A 5 3.86 1.22 15.31
N GLU A 6 3.99 -0.09 15.20
CA GLU A 6 4.64 -0.74 14.06
C GLU A 6 3.92 -0.45 12.74
N LEU A 7 2.57 -0.36 12.77
CA LEU A 7 1.76 -0.08 11.58
C LEU A 7 1.83 1.39 11.13
N LEU A 8 2.16 2.30 12.07
CA LEU A 8 2.29 3.72 11.78
C LEU A 8 3.72 4.18 11.46
N ALA A 9 4.69 3.30 11.52
CA ALA A 9 6.07 3.68 11.25
C ALA A 9 6.17 4.41 9.91
N LYS A 10 6.61 5.68 9.96
CA LYS A 10 6.81 6.52 8.78
C LYS A 10 8.02 6.02 8.03
N TYR A 11 7.81 5.49 6.83
CA TYR A 11 8.87 4.93 6.01
C TYR A 11 9.28 5.90 4.89
N SER A 12 10.55 6.28 4.88
CA SER A 12 11.15 7.13 3.85
C SER A 12 12.59 6.68 3.56
N LYS A 13 13.29 7.36 2.64
CA LYS A 13 14.70 7.04 2.33
C LYS A 13 15.65 7.14 3.53
N ILE A 14 15.28 7.83 4.61
CA ILE A 14 16.08 7.95 5.84
C ILE A 14 15.75 6.90 6.88
N TYR A 15 14.70 6.12 6.70
CA TYR A 15 14.26 5.05 7.62
C TYR A 15 14.46 3.69 6.95
N PHE A 16 15.69 3.21 7.00
CA PHE A 16 16.06 1.92 6.44
C PHE A 16 15.57 0.76 7.32
N LEU A 17 14.86 -0.19 6.72
CA LEU A 17 14.53 -1.47 7.34
C LEU A 17 15.62 -2.49 7.03
N SER A 18 16.08 -3.20 8.05
CA SER A 18 17.11 -4.23 7.87
C SER A 18 16.62 -5.37 6.97
N GLU A 19 17.54 -6.11 6.39
CA GLU A 19 17.24 -7.31 5.59
C GLU A 19 16.51 -8.41 6.38
N HIS A 20 16.60 -8.37 7.71
CA HIS A 20 15.95 -9.31 8.62
C HIS A 20 14.60 -8.81 9.15
N TYR A 21 14.19 -7.58 8.79
CA TYR A 21 12.89 -7.08 9.22
C TYR A 21 11.76 -7.86 8.54
N ILE A 22 10.95 -8.50 9.35
CA ILE A 22 9.73 -9.21 8.93
C ILE A 22 8.61 -8.75 9.88
N PRO A 23 7.42 -8.41 9.39
CA PRO A 23 6.27 -8.18 10.26
C PRO A 23 6.06 -9.36 11.19
N LYS A 24 5.67 -9.12 12.44
CA LYS A 24 5.54 -10.15 13.47
C LYS A 24 4.71 -11.36 13.02
N ASN A 25 3.63 -11.09 12.30
CA ASN A 25 2.79 -12.12 11.68
C ASN A 25 2.25 -11.59 10.35
N VAL A 26 2.28 -12.44 9.32
CA VAL A 26 1.65 -12.20 8.02
C VAL A 26 0.57 -13.24 7.78
N THR A 27 -0.45 -12.85 7.03
CA THR A 27 -1.60 -13.69 6.68
C THR A 27 -1.80 -13.62 5.18
N GLN A 28 -2.13 -14.75 4.57
CA GLN A 28 -2.47 -14.81 3.16
C GLN A 28 -3.82 -14.13 2.92
N VAL A 29 -3.85 -13.25 1.92
CA VAL A 29 -5.07 -12.63 1.42
C VAL A 29 -5.91 -13.67 0.69
N SER A 30 -7.23 -13.61 0.84
CA SER A 30 -8.14 -14.52 0.12
C SER A 30 -7.92 -14.45 -1.39
N SER A 31 -7.83 -15.59 -2.05
CA SER A 31 -7.67 -15.68 -3.51
C SER A 31 -8.82 -15.01 -4.26
N ALA A 32 -10.01 -14.93 -3.68
CA ALA A 32 -11.16 -14.23 -4.25
C ALA A 32 -10.92 -12.73 -4.48
N TYR A 33 -9.98 -12.13 -3.76
CA TYR A 33 -9.63 -10.71 -3.89
C TYR A 33 -8.40 -10.47 -4.76
N VAL A 34 -7.66 -11.53 -5.13
CA VAL A 34 -6.35 -11.42 -5.79
C VAL A 34 -6.48 -11.57 -7.31
N TYR A 35 -5.68 -10.80 -8.05
CA TYR A 35 -5.56 -10.95 -9.50
C TYR A 35 -4.07 -11.07 -9.91
N PRO A 36 -3.70 -12.09 -10.67
CA PRO A 36 -4.50 -13.29 -10.98
C PRO A 36 -4.74 -14.15 -9.72
N GLU A 37 -5.84 -14.88 -9.66
CA GLU A 37 -6.30 -15.63 -8.48
C GLU A 37 -5.27 -16.63 -7.91
N ASN A 38 -4.35 -17.13 -8.73
CA ASN A 38 -3.32 -18.07 -8.30
C ASN A 38 -2.09 -17.42 -7.67
N LYS A 39 -2.07 -16.09 -7.58
CA LYS A 39 -0.97 -15.34 -6.98
C LYS A 39 -1.06 -15.39 -5.44
N ASN A 40 0.05 -15.71 -4.80
CA ASN A 40 0.13 -15.62 -3.33
C ASN A 40 0.39 -14.16 -2.93
N VAL A 41 -0.53 -13.56 -2.18
CA VAL A 41 -0.40 -12.23 -1.62
C VAL A 41 -0.58 -12.32 -0.11
N GLU A 42 0.33 -11.71 0.63
CA GLU A 42 0.31 -11.68 2.09
C GLU A 42 0.25 -10.23 2.59
N ILE A 43 -0.29 -10.06 3.78
CA ILE A 43 -0.36 -8.77 4.50
C ILE A 43 -0.14 -9.02 6.00
N ALA A 44 0.28 -8.00 6.75
CA ALA A 44 0.37 -8.11 8.20
C ALA A 44 -0.98 -8.57 8.78
N THR A 45 -0.96 -9.59 9.65
CA THR A 45 -2.17 -10.21 10.18
C THR A 45 -3.12 -9.21 10.85
N LYS A 46 -2.58 -8.18 11.51
CA LYS A 46 -3.38 -7.13 12.14
C LYS A 46 -4.12 -6.23 11.12
N VAL A 47 -3.66 -6.16 9.88
CA VAL A 47 -4.27 -5.37 8.81
C VAL A 47 -5.34 -6.17 8.06
N ALA A 48 -5.22 -7.49 8.04
CA ALA A 48 -6.09 -8.36 7.25
C ALA A 48 -7.61 -8.12 7.46
N PRO A 49 -8.14 -7.92 8.70
CA PRO A 49 -9.57 -7.66 8.90
C PRO A 49 -10.04 -6.37 8.23
N TYR A 50 -9.22 -5.32 8.24
CA TYR A 50 -9.54 -4.03 7.63
C TYR A 50 -9.52 -4.11 6.10
N LEU A 51 -8.57 -4.87 5.54
CA LEU A 51 -8.52 -5.13 4.12
C LEU A 51 -9.74 -5.95 3.66
N SER A 52 -10.12 -6.99 4.40
CA SER A 52 -11.32 -7.77 4.09
C SER A 52 -12.57 -6.90 4.08
N SER A 53 -12.74 -6.06 5.10
CA SER A 53 -13.87 -5.12 5.18
C SER A 53 -13.90 -4.13 4.01
N LEU A 54 -12.74 -3.62 3.57
CA LEU A 54 -12.64 -2.76 2.38
C LEU A 54 -13.08 -3.51 1.11
N MET A 55 -12.58 -4.73 0.92
CA MET A 55 -12.91 -5.53 -0.26
C MET A 55 -14.39 -5.95 -0.29
N GLU A 56 -14.97 -6.27 0.87
CA GLU A 56 -16.39 -6.58 1.01
C GLU A 56 -17.26 -5.37 0.64
N GLN A 57 -16.94 -4.19 1.16
CA GLN A 57 -17.67 -2.98 0.80
C GLN A 57 -17.54 -2.64 -0.68
N ALA A 58 -16.35 -2.77 -1.27
CA ALA A 58 -16.17 -2.57 -2.70
C ALA A 58 -17.05 -3.52 -3.52
N ALA A 59 -17.18 -4.79 -3.10
CA ALA A 59 -18.03 -5.76 -3.75
C ALA A 59 -19.54 -5.43 -3.58
N ASP A 60 -19.94 -4.97 -2.40
CA ASP A 60 -21.34 -4.54 -2.13
C ASP A 60 -21.72 -3.30 -2.96
N ASP A 61 -20.74 -2.46 -3.29
CA ASP A 61 -20.89 -1.27 -4.14
C ASP A 61 -20.70 -1.57 -5.65
N ASP A 62 -20.62 -2.85 -6.04
CA ASP A 62 -20.39 -3.30 -7.42
C ASP A 62 -19.09 -2.74 -8.05
N ILE A 63 -18.04 -2.55 -7.25
CA ILE A 63 -16.73 -2.05 -7.70
C ILE A 63 -15.80 -3.21 -8.05
N ASP A 64 -15.32 -3.23 -9.29
CA ASP A 64 -14.23 -4.13 -9.70
C ASP A 64 -12.93 -3.70 -9.06
N LEU A 65 -12.61 -4.27 -7.90
CA LEU A 65 -11.38 -4.04 -7.15
C LEU A 65 -10.68 -5.36 -6.88
N ARG A 66 -9.39 -5.45 -7.24
CA ARG A 66 -8.55 -6.62 -7.03
C ARG A 66 -7.21 -6.20 -6.41
N ILE A 67 -6.51 -7.17 -5.84
CA ILE A 67 -5.21 -7.00 -5.20
C ILE A 67 -4.16 -7.72 -6.04
N THR A 68 -3.07 -7.04 -6.38
CA THR A 68 -1.97 -7.66 -7.12
C THR A 68 -0.68 -7.80 -6.32
N SER A 69 -0.50 -7.06 -5.23
CA SER A 69 0.73 -7.07 -4.42
C SER A 69 0.42 -6.67 -2.98
N GLY A 70 1.13 -7.27 -2.04
CA GLY A 70 1.05 -6.99 -0.61
C GLY A 70 2.44 -7.01 0.02
N TYR A 71 2.63 -7.75 1.11
CA TYR A 71 3.93 -7.90 1.76
C TYR A 71 4.99 -8.40 0.79
N ARG A 72 6.17 -7.79 0.88
CA ARG A 72 7.33 -8.14 0.08
C ARG A 72 8.58 -8.08 0.96
N SER A 73 9.29 -9.19 1.09
CA SER A 73 10.53 -9.25 1.86
C SER A 73 11.65 -8.37 1.26
N PHE A 74 12.67 -8.10 2.07
CA PHE A 74 13.87 -7.41 1.60
C PHE A 74 14.49 -8.08 0.36
N SER A 75 14.64 -9.40 0.38
CA SER A 75 15.22 -10.15 -0.74
C SER A 75 14.32 -10.14 -1.98
N ALA A 76 13.00 -10.22 -1.81
CA ALA A 76 12.06 -10.11 -2.91
C ALA A 76 12.11 -8.72 -3.56
N GLN A 77 12.22 -7.65 -2.76
CA GLN A 77 12.39 -6.28 -3.26
C GLN A 77 13.72 -6.11 -4.02
N ALA A 78 14.81 -6.71 -3.52
CA ALA A 78 16.11 -6.69 -4.19
C ALA A 78 16.05 -7.37 -5.57
N SER A 79 15.39 -8.52 -5.65
CA SER A 79 15.18 -9.26 -6.91
C SER A 79 14.35 -8.46 -7.91
N LEU A 80 13.26 -7.85 -7.46
CA LEU A 80 12.40 -6.98 -8.27
C LEU A 80 13.20 -5.79 -8.83
N LYS A 81 13.96 -5.11 -7.97
CA LYS A 81 14.81 -3.98 -8.36
C LYS A 81 15.85 -4.37 -9.41
N THR A 82 16.47 -5.56 -9.26
CA THR A 82 17.42 -6.09 -10.23
C THR A 82 16.74 -6.33 -11.58
N SER A 83 15.54 -6.91 -11.60
CA SER A 83 14.78 -7.13 -12.82
C SER A 83 14.46 -5.80 -13.53
N TYR A 84 14.06 -4.77 -12.78
CA TYR A 84 13.82 -3.44 -13.35
C TYR A 84 15.09 -2.77 -13.89
N LYS A 85 16.25 -2.94 -13.22
CA LYS A 85 17.54 -2.44 -13.71
C LYS A 85 17.94 -3.09 -15.04
N VAL A 86 17.70 -4.38 -15.20
CA VAL A 86 17.95 -5.10 -16.45
C VAL A 86 17.06 -4.58 -17.57
N THR A 87 15.78 -4.27 -17.27
CA THR A 87 14.80 -3.85 -18.26
C THR A 87 14.87 -2.35 -18.58
N TYR A 88 15.09 -1.49 -17.58
CA TYR A 88 14.96 -0.03 -17.68
C TYR A 88 16.24 0.75 -17.35
N GLY A 89 17.33 0.07 -17.05
CA GLY A 89 18.61 0.71 -16.74
C GLY A 89 18.56 1.60 -15.50
N SER A 90 19.22 2.76 -15.59
CA SER A 90 19.29 3.73 -14.46
C SER A 90 17.93 4.35 -14.08
N GLY A 91 16.93 4.27 -14.95
CA GLY A 91 15.55 4.72 -14.68
C GLY A 91 14.81 3.88 -13.64
N ALA A 92 15.31 2.69 -13.28
CA ALA A 92 14.66 1.79 -12.31
C ALA A 92 14.42 2.44 -10.93
N ASN A 93 15.19 3.45 -10.57
CA ASN A 93 15.04 4.17 -9.29
C ASN A 93 13.76 5.02 -9.21
N SER A 94 13.18 5.40 -10.34
CA SER A 94 11.91 6.14 -10.39
C SER A 94 10.68 5.21 -10.27
N PHE A 95 10.85 3.90 -10.53
CA PHE A 95 9.73 2.94 -10.56
C PHE A 95 9.68 1.99 -9.36
N SER A 96 10.78 1.83 -8.63
CA SER A 96 10.86 0.88 -7.54
C SER A 96 11.80 1.38 -6.45
N ALA A 97 11.35 1.34 -5.21
CA ALA A 97 12.18 1.62 -4.06
C ALA A 97 13.36 0.63 -3.98
N ASP A 98 14.49 1.09 -3.43
CA ASP A 98 15.56 0.19 -3.05
C ASP A 98 15.09 -0.76 -1.92
N GLN A 99 15.72 -1.94 -1.84
CA GLN A 99 15.45 -2.86 -0.75
C GLN A 99 15.74 -2.20 0.60
N GLY A 100 14.88 -2.44 1.57
CA GLY A 100 14.90 -1.76 2.87
C GLY A 100 14.19 -0.41 2.89
N TYR A 101 13.78 0.14 1.73
CA TYR A 101 13.07 1.41 1.61
C TYR A 101 11.63 1.25 1.05
N SER A 102 11.17 0.03 0.85
CA SER A 102 9.82 -0.24 0.35
C SER A 102 8.82 -0.37 1.48
N GLU A 103 7.68 0.34 1.40
CA GLU A 103 6.56 0.18 2.33
C GLU A 103 5.97 -1.23 2.31
N HIS A 104 6.10 -1.98 1.22
CA HIS A 104 5.67 -3.37 1.15
C HIS A 104 6.37 -4.27 2.16
N GLN A 105 7.58 -3.93 2.60
CA GLN A 105 8.30 -4.69 3.63
C GLN A 105 7.66 -4.54 5.02
N LEU A 106 6.91 -3.46 5.26
CA LEU A 106 6.15 -3.28 6.51
C LEU A 106 4.96 -4.25 6.63
N GLY A 107 4.49 -4.82 5.53
CA GLY A 107 3.28 -5.63 5.49
C GLY A 107 1.99 -4.82 5.64
N THR A 108 2.04 -3.51 5.49
CA THR A 108 0.89 -2.60 5.65
C THR A 108 0.38 -2.04 4.33
N THR A 109 1.00 -2.42 3.21
CA THR A 109 0.76 -1.82 1.90
C THR A 109 0.21 -2.84 0.91
N ILE A 110 -0.76 -2.38 0.13
CA ILE A 110 -1.42 -3.13 -0.93
C ILE A 110 -1.33 -2.34 -2.24
N ASP A 111 -1.04 -3.04 -3.32
CA ASP A 111 -1.22 -2.54 -4.68
C ASP A 111 -2.55 -3.08 -5.22
N PHE A 112 -3.45 -2.16 -5.55
CA PHE A 112 -4.74 -2.49 -6.15
C PHE A 112 -4.69 -2.47 -7.68
N THR A 113 -5.57 -3.21 -8.28
CA THR A 113 -5.82 -3.29 -9.72
C THR A 113 -7.28 -3.58 -9.99
N THR A 114 -7.65 -3.79 -11.24
CA THR A 114 -8.98 -4.26 -11.65
C THR A 114 -8.86 -5.45 -12.58
N GLU A 115 -9.90 -6.26 -12.62
CA GLU A 115 -10.02 -7.37 -13.57
C GLU A 115 -10.18 -6.84 -15.01
N ALA A 116 -10.97 -5.77 -15.16
CA ALA A 116 -11.20 -5.11 -16.44
C ALA A 116 -9.92 -4.59 -17.12
N THR A 117 -8.87 -4.27 -16.33
CA THR A 117 -7.56 -3.84 -16.86
C THR A 117 -6.56 -4.99 -16.98
N ASN A 118 -7.00 -6.24 -16.78
CA ASN A 118 -6.14 -7.43 -16.75
C ASN A 118 -4.96 -7.31 -15.77
N GLY A 119 -5.20 -6.71 -14.59
CA GLY A 119 -4.18 -6.56 -13.57
C GLY A 119 -3.15 -5.45 -13.83
N SER A 120 -3.37 -4.58 -14.82
CA SER A 120 -2.47 -3.46 -15.12
C SER A 120 -2.48 -2.44 -13.99
N LEU A 121 -1.29 -1.97 -13.57
CA LEU A 121 -1.14 -0.86 -12.63
C LEU A 121 -1.18 0.50 -13.32
N PRO A 122 -0.46 0.72 -14.44
CA PRO A 122 -0.57 1.96 -15.20
C PRO A 122 -2.00 2.23 -15.66
N GLY A 123 -2.50 3.42 -15.37
CA GLY A 123 -3.86 3.82 -15.74
C GLY A 123 -4.92 3.46 -14.69
N PHE A 124 -4.55 2.91 -13.54
CA PHE A 124 -5.46 2.63 -12.44
C PHE A 124 -6.23 3.88 -11.98
N ASP A 125 -5.60 5.07 -12.04
CA ASP A 125 -6.21 6.36 -11.73
C ASP A 125 -7.38 6.76 -12.66
N ARG A 126 -7.58 6.03 -13.75
CA ARG A 126 -8.72 6.24 -14.69
C ARG A 126 -9.86 5.25 -14.50
N THR A 127 -9.75 4.38 -13.50
CA THR A 127 -10.78 3.37 -13.20
C THR A 127 -11.80 3.88 -12.18
N PRO A 128 -13.03 3.36 -12.18
CA PRO A 128 -14.01 3.63 -11.12
C PRO A 128 -13.50 3.20 -9.74
N ALA A 129 -12.69 2.12 -9.67
CA ALA A 129 -12.10 1.63 -8.44
C ALA A 129 -11.20 2.67 -7.75
N TYR A 130 -10.39 3.40 -8.50
CA TYR A 130 -9.56 4.47 -7.94
C TYR A 130 -10.41 5.61 -7.34
N THR A 131 -11.44 6.04 -8.05
CA THR A 131 -12.37 7.07 -7.55
C THR A 131 -13.08 6.59 -6.28
N TRP A 132 -13.49 5.33 -6.24
CA TRP A 132 -14.10 4.73 -5.06
C TRP A 132 -13.11 4.69 -3.88
N LEU A 133 -11.87 4.27 -4.08
CA LEU A 133 -10.84 4.26 -3.03
C LEU A 133 -10.58 5.67 -2.46
N LEU A 134 -10.54 6.70 -3.30
CA LEU A 134 -10.38 8.09 -2.83
C LEU A 134 -11.48 8.50 -1.84
N ASN A 135 -12.69 7.96 -1.98
CA ASN A 135 -13.83 8.31 -1.14
C ASN A 135 -14.04 7.38 0.06
N HIS A 136 -13.59 6.13 -0.01
CA HIS A 136 -13.95 5.09 0.98
C HIS A 136 -12.77 4.42 1.68
N ALA A 137 -11.55 4.45 1.12
CA ALA A 137 -10.42 3.72 1.71
C ALA A 137 -10.10 4.16 3.15
N HIS A 138 -10.30 5.44 3.48
CA HIS A 138 -10.07 5.98 4.82
C HIS A 138 -11.00 5.36 5.87
N GLU A 139 -12.22 4.95 5.50
CA GLU A 139 -13.18 4.27 6.38
C GLU A 139 -12.65 2.92 6.88
N HIS A 140 -11.72 2.32 6.13
CA HIS A 140 -11.03 1.07 6.44
C HIS A 140 -9.57 1.27 6.86
N GLY A 141 -9.14 2.51 7.07
CA GLY A 141 -7.80 2.83 7.58
C GLY A 141 -6.70 2.90 6.53
N PHE A 142 -7.03 2.92 5.24
CA PHE A 142 -6.07 3.01 4.13
C PHE A 142 -5.97 4.42 3.56
N VAL A 143 -4.76 4.79 3.16
CA VAL A 143 -4.44 6.08 2.53
C VAL A 143 -3.57 5.91 1.31
N LEU A 144 -3.68 6.83 0.36
CA LEU A 144 -2.80 6.92 -0.80
C LEU A 144 -1.42 7.45 -0.36
N SER A 145 -0.37 6.62 -0.48
CA SER A 145 0.98 7.00 -0.01
C SER A 145 1.70 7.96 -0.95
N TYR A 146 1.55 7.80 -2.26
CA TYR A 146 2.34 8.52 -3.26
C TYR A 146 1.43 9.29 -4.24
N PRO A 147 0.83 10.41 -3.78
CA PRO A 147 -0.05 11.24 -4.60
C PRO A 147 0.71 12.00 -5.69
N LYS A 148 -0.01 12.61 -6.63
CA LYS A 148 0.57 13.50 -7.62
C LYS A 148 1.34 14.64 -6.95
N GLY A 149 2.54 14.94 -7.46
CA GLY A 149 3.35 16.05 -6.96
C GLY A 149 4.04 15.80 -5.62
N ASN A 150 4.03 14.57 -5.09
CA ASN A 150 4.81 14.25 -3.91
C ASN A 150 6.33 14.37 -4.19
N ALA A 151 7.10 14.66 -3.14
CA ALA A 151 8.54 14.86 -3.23
C ALA A 151 9.38 13.58 -3.03
N TYR A 152 8.73 12.41 -2.88
CA TYR A 152 9.40 11.19 -2.38
C TYR A 152 9.58 10.14 -3.47
N TYR A 153 8.50 9.81 -4.18
CA TYR A 153 8.44 8.77 -5.21
C TYR A 153 7.60 9.22 -6.39
N GLN A 154 7.62 8.42 -7.43
CA GLN A 154 6.70 8.59 -8.54
C GLN A 154 5.24 8.45 -8.06
N TYR A 155 4.31 9.13 -8.73
CA TYR A 155 2.87 8.95 -8.50
C TYR A 155 2.45 7.51 -8.72
N GLU A 156 1.84 6.91 -7.70
CA GLU A 156 1.36 5.52 -7.73
C GLU A 156 -0.10 5.45 -7.25
N PRO A 157 -1.09 5.61 -8.12
CA PRO A 157 -2.50 5.59 -7.73
C PRO A 157 -2.99 4.24 -7.22
N TRP A 158 -2.26 3.17 -7.49
CA TRP A 158 -2.55 1.80 -7.04
C TRP A 158 -2.04 1.50 -5.63
N HIS A 159 -1.11 2.30 -5.08
CA HIS A 159 -0.34 2.02 -3.88
C HIS A 159 -0.97 2.65 -2.64
N TRP A 160 -1.56 1.80 -1.79
CA TRP A 160 -2.31 2.21 -0.61
C TRP A 160 -1.76 1.59 0.65
N ARG A 161 -1.62 2.39 1.69
CA ARG A 161 -1.04 2.00 2.98
C ARG A 161 -2.07 2.07 4.10
N PHE A 162 -2.08 1.04 4.95
CA PHE A 162 -2.83 1.06 6.20
C PHE A 162 -2.12 1.92 7.26
N VAL A 163 -2.85 2.87 7.83
CA VAL A 163 -2.40 3.75 8.91
C VAL A 163 -3.37 3.78 10.09
N GLY A 164 -4.43 2.95 10.02
CA GLY A 164 -5.52 2.93 11.01
C GLY A 164 -6.64 3.92 10.67
N ILE A 165 -7.86 3.56 11.07
CA ILE A 165 -9.07 4.31 10.72
C ILE A 165 -9.01 5.76 11.19
N ASN A 166 -8.59 6.02 12.44
CA ASN A 166 -8.59 7.36 13.01
C ASN A 166 -7.66 8.31 12.23
N LEU A 167 -6.43 7.88 11.95
CA LEU A 167 -5.48 8.70 11.20
C LEU A 167 -5.90 8.85 9.72
N ALA A 168 -6.34 7.77 9.10
CA ALA A 168 -6.82 7.82 7.71
C ALA A 168 -8.02 8.76 7.54
N THR A 169 -8.96 8.74 8.48
CA THR A 169 -10.13 9.64 8.48
C THR A 169 -9.71 11.10 8.65
N ARG A 170 -8.78 11.39 9.57
CA ARG A 170 -8.23 12.75 9.72
C ARG A 170 -7.58 13.24 8.41
N LEU A 171 -6.69 12.43 7.83
CA LEU A 171 -6.02 12.80 6.59
C LEU A 171 -7.01 13.07 5.45
N TYR A 172 -8.08 12.28 5.36
CA TYR A 172 -9.15 12.51 4.41
C TYR A 172 -9.90 13.83 4.65
N GLN A 173 -10.24 14.14 5.90
CA GLN A 173 -10.97 15.34 6.28
C GLN A 173 -10.15 16.63 6.09
N ASP A 174 -8.85 16.55 6.36
CA ASP A 174 -7.93 17.68 6.28
C ASP A 174 -7.32 17.83 4.87
N GLU A 175 -7.67 16.94 3.93
CA GLU A 175 -7.09 16.87 2.58
C GLU A 175 -5.55 16.78 2.60
N GLU A 176 -5.01 16.04 3.58
CA GLU A 176 -3.59 15.88 3.80
C GLU A 176 -3.08 14.47 3.45
N TYR A 177 -1.76 14.35 3.27
CA TYR A 177 -1.10 13.07 2.97
C TYR A 177 -0.16 12.66 4.10
N PHE A 178 -0.06 11.36 4.34
CA PHE A 178 0.69 10.77 5.45
C PHE A 178 2.13 11.29 5.57
N TYR A 179 2.86 11.40 4.46
CA TYR A 179 4.25 11.88 4.48
C TYR A 179 4.42 13.39 4.68
N ASN A 180 3.33 14.15 4.62
CA ASN A 180 3.35 15.59 4.93
C ASN A 180 3.28 15.84 6.46
N LEU A 181 2.82 14.85 7.24
CA LEU A 181 2.72 14.98 8.69
C LEU A 181 4.10 14.97 9.35
N ASP A 182 4.22 15.75 10.44
CA ASP A 182 5.31 15.61 11.38
C ASP A 182 5.18 14.31 12.18
N GLN A 183 6.32 13.75 12.62
CA GLN A 183 6.33 12.55 13.45
C GLN A 183 5.52 12.73 14.74
N ARG A 184 5.49 13.94 15.32
CA ARG A 184 4.71 14.27 16.53
C ARG A 184 3.21 14.08 16.30
N GLU A 185 2.71 14.48 15.15
CA GLU A 185 1.30 14.31 14.78
C GLU A 185 0.94 12.84 14.62
N ILE A 186 1.84 12.04 14.04
CA ILE A 186 1.67 10.59 13.95
C ILE A 186 1.66 9.95 15.34
N ASP A 187 2.54 10.39 16.23
CA ASP A 187 2.69 9.87 17.59
C ASP A 187 1.41 10.07 18.45
N GLU A 188 0.54 11.02 18.11
CA GLU A 188 -0.75 11.21 18.77
C GLU A 188 -1.72 10.03 18.58
N TYR A 189 -1.49 9.22 17.56
CA TYR A 189 -2.31 8.04 17.22
C TYR A 189 -1.73 6.71 17.72
N LEU A 190 -0.58 6.74 18.39
CA LEU A 190 0.13 5.56 18.93
C LEU A 190 -0.35 5.10 20.31
#